data_9790c0a7f48e9897331ba825cd50a475
#
_entry.id   9790c0a7f48e9897331ba825cd50a475
#
_cell.length_a   1.000
_cell.length_b   1.000
_cell.length_c   1.000
_cell.angle_alpha   90.00
_cell.angle_beta   90.00
_cell.angle_gamma   90.00
#
_symmetry.space_group_name_H-M   'P 1'
#
loop_
_entity.id
_entity.type
_entity.pdbx_description
1 polymer ?
#
loop_
_entity_poly.entity_id
_entity_poly.type
_entity_poly.pdbx_seq_one_letter_code
_entity_poly.pdbx_strand_id
1 'polypeptide(L)'
;MFKPRMVLMLTALTCTSVVAAPPRKYDDPGAPPLKVLEKGQNPPLDANDNFVIGPDYVTAPERKKVDGVPEGKVQQFTIDSKETKLFNPGIVRKGAGKADPNNPKTMIVDSSPTDYKRGIGVYIPAQYKEGTEAPFMVVHDGPGHANGYKTILDNLIAQKRIPPIVLIAIANGGGDAQGNERGKEYDNMNGDYATYIEDEVLPRVEKNCKVKLTKDPEGRAAMGNSSGGSCALIMAWFRNDLYHRVLTTSGTFVNQAWPFDPKYPDGAWGFHETLIPNEPKKPIRIFISVGDNDLLNPNAMRDNMHDWVEANHRMAKVLKAKGYEYQYLFCRNAGHSVGNAQAQFLPHAIEWVWKGYTPKAEK
;
A
#
# COMPACT_ATOMS: atom_id res chain seq x y z
N MET A 1 -62.69 25.75 -2.30
CA MET A 1 -61.67 25.18 -1.40
C MET A 1 -61.01 23.97 -2.09
N PHE A 2 -59.87 24.18 -2.76
CA PHE A 2 -59.09 23.10 -3.39
C PHE A 2 -57.93 22.74 -2.48
N LYS A 3 -57.84 21.49 -2.06
CA LYS A 3 -56.67 20.93 -1.33
C LYS A 3 -55.59 20.49 -2.36
N PRO A 4 -54.33 20.87 -2.23
CA PRO A 4 -53.30 20.35 -3.08
C PRO A 4 -52.91 18.92 -2.64
N ARG A 5 -52.85 17.99 -3.59
CA ARG A 5 -52.30 16.67 -3.43
C ARG A 5 -50.77 16.77 -3.50
N MET A 6 -50.12 16.40 -2.43
CA MET A 6 -48.67 16.26 -2.34
C MET A 6 -48.26 14.95 -3.05
N VAL A 7 -47.56 15.06 -4.16
CA VAL A 7 -46.94 13.91 -4.85
C VAL A 7 -45.59 13.64 -4.19
N LEU A 8 -45.52 12.54 -3.48
CA LEU A 8 -44.26 12.06 -2.91
C LEU A 8 -43.46 11.38 -4.04
N MET A 9 -42.40 12.06 -4.55
CA MET A 9 -41.43 11.42 -5.42
C MET A 9 -40.52 10.53 -4.59
N LEU A 10 -40.71 9.20 -4.70
CA LEU A 10 -39.79 8.20 -4.19
C LEU A 10 -38.60 8.13 -5.16
N THR A 11 -37.48 8.77 -4.80
CA THR A 11 -36.19 8.53 -5.47
C THR A 11 -35.65 7.18 -5.03
N ALA A 12 -35.75 6.21 -5.90
CA ALA A 12 -35.09 4.91 -5.71
C ALA A 12 -33.57 5.13 -5.84
N LEU A 13 -32.87 5.08 -4.71
CA LEU A 13 -31.42 4.91 -4.68
C LEU A 13 -31.12 3.49 -5.21
N THR A 14 -30.70 3.38 -6.46
CA THR A 14 -30.10 2.13 -6.98
C THR A 14 -28.73 1.96 -6.35
N CYS A 15 -28.68 1.25 -5.23
CA CYS A 15 -27.44 0.71 -4.69
C CYS A 15 -26.95 -0.34 -5.71
N THR A 16 -25.98 -0.01 -6.56
CA THR A 16 -25.25 -1.01 -7.32
C THR A 16 -24.48 -1.86 -6.31
N SER A 17 -25.03 -3.00 -5.95
CA SER A 17 -24.34 -4.02 -5.17
C SER A 17 -23.10 -4.43 -5.96
N VAL A 18 -21.93 -4.10 -5.42
CA VAL A 18 -20.67 -4.72 -5.84
C VAL A 18 -20.84 -6.21 -5.57
N VAL A 19 -21.03 -6.99 -6.61
CA VAL A 19 -21.09 -8.44 -6.48
C VAL A 19 -19.68 -8.87 -6.13
N ALA A 20 -19.47 -9.31 -4.88
CA ALA A 20 -18.22 -9.93 -4.49
C ALA A 20 -17.96 -11.12 -5.43
N ALA A 21 -16.75 -11.20 -5.98
CA ALA A 21 -16.35 -12.34 -6.78
C ALA A 21 -16.50 -13.62 -5.93
N PRO A 22 -16.91 -14.75 -6.52
CA PRO A 22 -16.97 -16.00 -5.79
C PRO A 22 -15.60 -16.36 -5.23
N PRO A 23 -15.53 -16.98 -4.03
CA PRO A 23 -14.25 -17.35 -3.42
C PRO A 23 -13.41 -18.17 -4.40
N ARG A 24 -12.20 -17.70 -4.68
CA ARG A 24 -11.28 -18.45 -5.54
C ARG A 24 -10.62 -19.55 -4.73
N LYS A 25 -10.61 -20.72 -5.29
CA LYS A 25 -9.89 -21.84 -4.70
C LYS A 25 -8.38 -21.59 -4.82
N TYR A 26 -7.61 -22.03 -3.84
CA TYR A 26 -6.14 -21.93 -3.87
C TYR A 26 -5.51 -22.80 -4.98
N ASP A 27 -6.28 -23.66 -5.62
CA ASP A 27 -5.94 -24.46 -6.80
C ASP A 27 -6.38 -23.81 -8.12
N ASP A 28 -6.70 -22.49 -8.11
CA ASP A 28 -6.97 -21.70 -9.32
C ASP A 28 -5.82 -21.91 -10.32
N PRO A 29 -6.09 -22.29 -11.58
CA PRO A 29 -5.06 -22.46 -12.63
C PRO A 29 -4.19 -21.21 -12.85
N GLY A 30 -4.70 -20.03 -12.50
CA GLY A 30 -3.96 -18.76 -12.51
C GLY A 30 -2.97 -18.62 -11.35
N ALA A 31 -3.14 -19.36 -10.25
CA ALA A 31 -2.28 -19.22 -9.08
C ALA A 31 -0.85 -19.74 -9.34
N PRO A 32 0.18 -19.15 -8.70
CA PRO A 32 1.49 -19.80 -8.61
C PRO A 32 1.40 -21.04 -7.71
N PRO A 33 2.34 -22.00 -7.78
CA PRO A 33 2.42 -23.06 -6.80
C PRO A 33 2.47 -22.49 -5.37
N LEU A 34 1.54 -22.92 -4.49
CA LEU A 34 1.34 -22.41 -3.14
C LEU A 34 1.68 -23.48 -2.09
N LYS A 35 2.45 -23.10 -1.07
CA LYS A 35 2.70 -23.93 0.11
C LYS A 35 1.65 -23.65 1.18
N VAL A 36 0.83 -24.64 1.52
CA VAL A 36 -0.18 -24.51 2.56
C VAL A 36 0.48 -24.52 3.93
N LEU A 37 0.18 -23.51 4.73
CA LEU A 37 0.62 -23.43 6.12
C LEU A 37 -0.49 -23.87 7.07
N GLU A 38 -0.11 -24.41 8.21
CA GLU A 38 -1.04 -24.78 9.25
C GLU A 38 -1.63 -23.55 9.94
N LYS A 39 -2.75 -23.75 10.66
CA LYS A 39 -3.43 -22.69 11.40
C LYS A 39 -2.46 -21.92 12.30
N GLY A 40 -2.47 -20.60 12.13
CA GLY A 40 -1.67 -19.69 12.94
C GLY A 40 -0.19 -19.62 12.55
N GLN A 41 0.26 -20.42 11.60
CA GLN A 41 1.63 -20.33 11.09
C GLN A 41 1.79 -19.18 10.09
N ASN A 42 2.94 -18.53 10.13
CA ASN A 42 3.43 -17.61 9.12
C ASN A 42 4.55 -18.26 8.31
N PRO A 43 4.86 -17.75 7.10
CA PRO A 43 6.00 -18.26 6.33
C PRO A 43 7.32 -18.24 7.11
N PRO A 44 8.27 -19.14 6.83
CA PRO A 44 9.62 -18.99 7.39
C PRO A 44 10.26 -17.65 6.95
N LEU A 45 10.97 -16.99 7.87
CA LEU A 45 11.59 -15.67 7.58
C LEU A 45 12.69 -15.74 6.49
N ASP A 46 13.30 -16.89 6.28
CA ASP A 46 14.32 -17.11 5.25
C ASP A 46 13.74 -17.61 3.92
N ALA A 47 12.44 -17.90 3.89
CA ALA A 47 11.80 -18.38 2.68
C ALA A 47 11.58 -17.24 1.67
N ASN A 48 11.80 -17.59 0.40
CA ASN A 48 11.57 -16.75 -0.77
C ASN A 48 10.62 -17.51 -1.71
N ASP A 49 9.30 -17.51 -1.40
CA ASP A 49 8.32 -18.37 -2.07
C ASP A 49 6.87 -17.90 -1.84
N ASN A 50 5.91 -18.70 -2.30
CA ASN A 50 4.48 -18.47 -2.25
C ASN A 50 3.81 -19.34 -1.19
N PHE A 51 2.98 -18.75 -0.36
CA PHE A 51 2.31 -19.41 0.75
C PHE A 51 0.81 -19.11 0.76
N VAL A 52 0.04 -20.01 1.37
CA VAL A 52 -1.37 -19.80 1.66
C VAL A 52 -1.64 -20.03 3.14
N ILE A 53 -2.43 -19.12 3.74
CA ILE A 53 -2.90 -19.17 5.13
C ILE A 53 -4.42 -19.06 5.21
N GLY A 54 -4.96 -19.45 6.34
CA GLY A 54 -6.37 -19.39 6.63
C GLY A 54 -7.14 -20.66 6.20
N PRO A 55 -8.50 -20.63 6.35
CA PRO A 55 -9.33 -19.47 6.72
C PRO A 55 -9.33 -19.12 8.22
N ASP A 56 -8.85 -19.97 9.10
CA ASP A 56 -8.80 -19.72 10.53
C ASP A 56 -7.53 -18.94 10.91
N TYR A 57 -7.67 -17.68 11.19
CA TYR A 57 -6.55 -16.80 11.53
C TYR A 57 -6.35 -16.71 13.04
N VAL A 58 -5.08 -16.63 13.46
CA VAL A 58 -4.68 -16.46 14.86
C VAL A 58 -4.03 -15.08 15.01
N THR A 59 -4.61 -14.22 15.85
CA THR A 59 -4.04 -12.91 16.11
C THR A 59 -2.62 -13.03 16.67
N ALA A 60 -1.66 -12.37 16.04
CA ALA A 60 -0.27 -12.36 16.45
C ALA A 60 -0.10 -11.77 17.87
N PRO A 61 0.73 -12.36 18.71
CA PRO A 61 0.95 -11.89 20.09
C PRO A 61 1.53 -10.47 20.14
N GLU A 62 2.28 -10.05 19.15
CA GLU A 62 2.88 -8.72 19.05
C GLU A 62 1.86 -7.59 18.96
N ARG A 63 0.60 -7.90 18.71
CA ARG A 63 -0.50 -6.93 18.74
C ARG A 63 -0.99 -6.60 20.15
N LYS A 64 -0.55 -7.35 21.15
CA LYS A 64 -0.91 -7.12 22.55
C LYS A 64 0.20 -6.33 23.24
N LYS A 65 -0.20 -5.37 24.08
CA LYS A 65 0.75 -4.68 24.94
C LYS A 65 1.40 -5.67 25.92
N VAL A 66 2.70 -5.56 26.05
CA VAL A 66 3.50 -6.39 26.98
C VAL A 66 4.10 -5.48 28.05
N ASP A 67 3.92 -5.83 29.31
CA ASP A 67 4.45 -5.06 30.43
C ASP A 67 5.99 -5.03 30.39
N GLY A 68 6.56 -3.86 30.68
CA GLY A 68 8.01 -3.65 30.64
C GLY A 68 8.60 -3.41 29.25
N VAL A 69 7.82 -3.52 28.17
CA VAL A 69 8.26 -3.11 26.84
C VAL A 69 8.27 -1.59 26.74
N PRO A 70 9.41 -0.96 26.39
CA PRO A 70 9.49 0.49 26.21
C PRO A 70 8.57 0.96 25.11
N GLU A 71 7.70 1.93 25.42
CA GLU A 71 6.72 2.45 24.47
C GLU A 71 7.28 3.66 23.69
N GLY A 72 7.22 3.58 22.36
CA GLY A 72 7.46 4.72 21.49
C GLY A 72 6.38 5.80 21.64
N LYS A 73 6.62 6.97 21.11
CA LYS A 73 5.68 8.10 21.08
C LYS A 73 5.15 8.33 19.66
N VAL A 74 3.93 8.84 19.57
CA VAL A 74 3.33 9.26 18.31
C VAL A 74 3.13 10.77 18.32
N GLN A 75 3.57 11.43 17.25
CA GLN A 75 3.35 12.85 17.00
C GLN A 75 2.52 13.00 15.72
N GLN A 76 1.72 14.05 15.63
CA GLN A 76 0.90 14.32 14.45
C GLN A 76 0.99 15.80 14.08
N PHE A 77 0.97 16.06 12.78
CA PHE A 77 0.88 17.40 12.22
C PHE A 77 0.19 17.34 10.85
N THR A 78 -0.06 18.50 10.26
CA THR A 78 -0.75 18.61 8.98
C THR A 78 0.10 19.45 8.03
N ILE A 79 0.11 19.06 6.76
CA ILE A 79 0.69 19.85 5.65
C ILE A 79 -0.48 20.38 4.81
N ASP A 80 -0.53 21.69 4.58
CA ASP A 80 -1.47 22.31 3.66
C ASP A 80 -0.94 22.15 2.22
N SER A 81 -1.80 21.77 1.28
CA SER A 81 -1.41 21.58 -0.12
C SER A 81 -0.81 22.86 -0.72
N LYS A 82 -1.24 24.04 -0.26
CA LYS A 82 -0.69 25.33 -0.68
C LYS A 82 0.77 25.55 -0.32
N GLU A 83 1.28 24.80 0.64
CA GLU A 83 2.69 24.86 1.07
C GLU A 83 3.58 23.87 0.31
N THR A 84 3.04 23.14 -0.66
CA THR A 84 3.74 22.13 -1.44
C THR A 84 3.89 22.56 -2.90
N LYS A 85 4.90 22.02 -3.57
CA LYS A 85 5.14 22.25 -5.00
C LYS A 85 4.50 21.16 -5.85
N LEU A 86 4.73 19.90 -5.45
CA LEU A 86 4.08 18.75 -6.07
C LEU A 86 2.68 18.57 -5.47
N PHE A 87 1.76 18.07 -6.29
CA PHE A 87 0.37 17.81 -5.90
C PHE A 87 -0.39 19.05 -5.41
N ASN A 88 -0.07 20.20 -6.00
CA ASN A 88 -0.72 21.49 -5.74
C ASN A 88 -1.03 22.21 -7.06
N PRO A 89 -2.32 22.53 -7.35
CA PRO A 89 -3.47 22.10 -6.56
C PRO A 89 -3.73 20.62 -6.66
N GLY A 90 -4.41 20.08 -5.63
CA GLY A 90 -4.99 18.74 -5.70
C GLY A 90 -6.17 18.69 -6.67
N ILE A 91 -6.72 17.50 -6.88
CA ILE A 91 -7.91 17.31 -7.72
C ILE A 91 -8.99 16.53 -7.00
N VAL A 92 -10.24 16.87 -7.31
CA VAL A 92 -11.42 16.13 -6.88
C VAL A 92 -12.30 15.78 -8.08
N ARG A 93 -12.67 14.51 -8.16
CA ARG A 93 -13.56 13.99 -9.21
C ARG A 93 -14.97 14.51 -9.06
N LYS A 94 -15.58 14.88 -10.17
CA LYS A 94 -16.99 15.28 -10.27
C LYS A 94 -17.80 14.15 -10.89
N GLY A 95 -18.72 13.60 -10.12
CA GLY A 95 -19.61 12.55 -10.60
C GLY A 95 -18.93 11.21 -10.90
N ALA A 96 -19.65 10.35 -11.61
CA ALA A 96 -19.15 9.06 -12.03
C ALA A 96 -18.33 9.19 -13.32
N GLY A 97 -17.14 8.57 -13.37
CA GLY A 97 -16.43 8.40 -14.63
C GLY A 97 -17.11 7.35 -15.53
N LYS A 98 -16.79 7.35 -16.78
CA LYS A 98 -17.26 6.37 -17.76
C LYS A 98 -16.09 5.85 -18.60
N ALA A 99 -16.18 4.60 -19.06
CA ALA A 99 -15.18 4.04 -19.94
C ALA A 99 -15.04 4.90 -21.19
N ASP A 100 -13.81 5.12 -21.65
CA ASP A 100 -13.56 5.83 -22.91
C ASP A 100 -13.97 4.94 -24.10
N PRO A 101 -14.87 5.38 -24.98
CA PRO A 101 -15.27 4.59 -26.14
C PRO A 101 -14.13 4.36 -27.15
N ASN A 102 -13.14 5.23 -27.16
CA ASN A 102 -12.01 5.20 -28.09
C ASN A 102 -10.77 4.51 -27.51
N ASN A 103 -10.67 4.40 -26.20
CA ASN A 103 -9.56 3.74 -25.51
C ASN A 103 -10.07 2.87 -24.36
N PRO A 104 -10.08 1.53 -24.51
CA PRO A 104 -10.59 0.63 -23.47
C PRO A 104 -9.73 0.64 -22.19
N LYS A 105 -8.52 1.19 -22.23
CA LYS A 105 -7.55 1.20 -21.12
C LYS A 105 -7.65 2.43 -20.24
N THR A 106 -8.63 3.30 -20.44
CA THR A 106 -8.80 4.51 -19.64
C THR A 106 -10.26 4.89 -19.43
N MET A 107 -10.46 5.90 -18.60
CA MET A 107 -11.76 6.47 -18.29
C MET A 107 -11.81 7.96 -18.65
N ILE A 108 -12.95 8.42 -19.10
CA ILE A 108 -13.29 9.85 -19.14
C ILE A 108 -13.80 10.24 -17.76
N VAL A 109 -13.06 11.11 -17.11
CA VAL A 109 -13.36 11.59 -15.75
C VAL A 109 -13.31 13.11 -15.76
N ASP A 110 -14.34 13.75 -15.24
CA ASP A 110 -14.35 15.19 -14.96
C ASP A 110 -13.78 15.42 -13.55
N SER A 111 -12.76 16.27 -13.46
CA SER A 111 -12.09 16.62 -12.21
C SER A 111 -11.86 18.12 -12.12
N SER A 112 -11.84 18.65 -10.91
CA SER A 112 -11.54 20.06 -10.67
C SER A 112 -10.46 20.23 -9.63
N PRO A 113 -9.69 21.33 -9.71
CA PRO A 113 -8.72 21.66 -8.66
C PRO A 113 -9.40 21.80 -7.30
N THR A 114 -8.69 21.39 -6.25
CA THR A 114 -9.13 21.55 -4.86
C THR A 114 -7.92 21.68 -3.95
N ASP A 115 -8.09 22.47 -2.90
CA ASP A 115 -7.12 22.50 -1.80
C ASP A 115 -7.43 21.38 -0.84
N TYR A 116 -6.40 20.85 -0.19
CA TYR A 116 -6.56 19.82 0.83
C TYR A 116 -5.50 19.94 1.94
N LYS A 117 -5.76 19.26 3.04
CA LYS A 117 -4.81 19.12 4.15
C LYS A 117 -4.43 17.67 4.33
N ARG A 118 -3.13 17.42 4.39
CA ARG A 118 -2.55 16.08 4.53
C ARG A 118 -2.14 15.85 5.97
N GLY A 119 -2.78 14.92 6.66
CA GLY A 119 -2.39 14.49 7.99
C GLY A 119 -1.14 13.61 7.95
N ILE A 120 -0.19 13.88 8.84
CA ILE A 120 1.03 13.09 9.03
C ILE A 120 1.03 12.57 10.46
N GLY A 121 1.21 11.26 10.63
CA GLY A 121 1.43 10.62 11.92
C GLY A 121 2.81 9.99 11.97
N VAL A 122 3.59 10.29 12.98
CA VAL A 122 4.97 9.81 13.11
C VAL A 122 5.12 9.04 14.42
N TYR A 123 5.36 7.73 14.32
CA TYR A 123 5.79 6.93 15.46
C TYR A 123 7.30 6.99 15.56
N ILE A 124 7.80 7.27 16.77
CA ILE A 124 9.22 7.34 17.12
C ILE A 124 9.46 6.32 18.22
N PRO A 125 10.31 5.30 17.97
CA PRO A 125 10.57 4.26 18.97
C PRO A 125 11.26 4.81 20.22
N ALA A 126 11.00 4.21 21.37
CA ALA A 126 11.64 4.61 22.63
C ALA A 126 13.17 4.49 22.60
N GLN A 127 13.69 3.62 21.73
CA GLN A 127 15.12 3.37 21.55
C GLN A 127 15.81 4.43 20.65
N TYR A 128 15.04 5.31 19.99
CA TYR A 128 15.63 6.37 19.17
C TYR A 128 16.45 7.34 20.03
N LYS A 129 17.66 7.65 19.58
CA LYS A 129 18.53 8.65 20.20
C LYS A 129 18.56 9.89 19.31
N GLU A 130 18.22 11.04 19.87
CA GLU A 130 18.22 12.31 19.13
C GLU A 130 19.61 12.55 18.50
N GLY A 131 19.60 12.99 17.23
CA GLY A 131 20.80 13.21 16.43
C GLY A 131 21.33 11.99 15.68
N THR A 132 20.90 10.75 16.02
CA THR A 132 21.31 9.56 15.29
C THR A 132 20.42 9.33 14.06
N GLU A 133 20.96 8.74 13.00
CA GLU A 133 20.18 8.40 11.80
C GLU A 133 19.29 7.19 12.09
N ALA A 134 17.97 7.36 11.86
CA ALA A 134 16.99 6.28 12.00
C ALA A 134 16.58 5.72 10.63
N PRO A 135 16.51 4.39 10.48
CA PRO A 135 15.77 3.78 9.39
C PRO A 135 14.29 4.10 9.56
N PHE A 136 13.53 4.10 8.43
CA PHE A 136 12.13 4.46 8.49
C PHE A 136 11.24 3.70 7.50
N MET A 137 9.95 3.66 7.81
CA MET A 137 8.92 3.12 6.94
C MET A 137 7.82 4.15 6.69
N VAL A 138 7.58 4.46 5.42
CA VAL A 138 6.43 5.24 4.97
C VAL A 138 5.21 4.32 4.87
N VAL A 139 4.08 4.73 5.45
CA VAL A 139 2.81 4.01 5.39
C VAL A 139 1.73 4.91 4.80
N HIS A 140 1.06 4.43 3.77
CA HIS A 140 0.03 5.17 3.05
C HIS A 140 -1.33 5.14 3.77
N ASP A 141 -2.24 6.01 3.33
CA ASP A 141 -3.67 6.08 3.71
C ASP A 141 -3.98 6.53 5.13
N GLY A 142 -3.10 7.31 5.73
CA GLY A 142 -3.53 8.13 6.86
C GLY A 142 -2.69 8.06 8.13
N PRO A 143 -2.75 9.13 8.93
CA PRO A 143 -1.90 9.31 10.11
C PRO A 143 -2.24 8.33 11.23
N GLY A 144 -3.45 7.73 11.20
CA GLY A 144 -3.90 6.77 12.22
C GLY A 144 -3.06 5.50 12.30
N HIS A 145 -2.40 5.10 11.20
CA HIS A 145 -1.51 3.94 11.17
C HIS A 145 -0.33 4.05 12.15
N ALA A 146 0.13 5.27 12.45
CA ALA A 146 1.19 5.47 13.44
C ALA A 146 0.78 4.95 14.84
N ASN A 147 -0.44 5.20 15.26
CA ASN A 147 -1.00 4.63 16.49
C ASN A 147 -1.37 3.15 16.32
N GLY A 148 -1.93 2.78 15.18
CA GLY A 148 -2.38 1.41 14.89
C GLY A 148 -1.26 0.37 14.92
N TYR A 149 -0.04 0.77 14.53
CA TYR A 149 1.11 -0.14 14.48
C TYR A 149 2.08 0.02 15.65
N LYS A 150 1.88 1.03 16.52
CA LYS A 150 2.75 1.34 17.68
C LYS A 150 3.07 0.09 18.50
N THR A 151 2.08 -0.63 18.98
CA THR A 151 2.27 -1.81 19.85
C THR A 151 3.07 -2.91 19.15
N ILE A 152 2.80 -3.14 17.86
CA ILE A 152 3.56 -4.13 17.06
C ILE A 152 5.02 -3.72 16.99
N LEU A 153 5.29 -2.45 16.68
CA LEU A 153 6.66 -1.93 16.55
C LEU A 153 7.40 -1.94 17.89
N ASP A 154 6.75 -1.50 18.96
CA ASP A 154 7.32 -1.55 20.31
C ASP A 154 7.79 -2.97 20.66
N ASN A 155 6.93 -3.98 20.42
CA ASN A 155 7.25 -5.37 20.70
C ASN A 155 8.38 -5.91 19.80
N LEU A 156 8.29 -5.70 18.50
CA LEU A 156 9.30 -6.20 17.55
C LEU A 156 10.69 -5.57 17.81
N ILE A 157 10.74 -4.29 18.13
CA ILE A 157 11.99 -3.57 18.43
C ILE A 157 12.57 -4.05 19.78
N ALA A 158 11.73 -4.18 20.82
CA ALA A 158 12.18 -4.69 22.12
C ALA A 158 12.73 -6.12 22.04
N GLN A 159 12.15 -6.96 21.16
CA GLN A 159 12.61 -8.32 20.88
C GLN A 159 13.83 -8.36 19.92
N LYS A 160 14.31 -7.20 19.46
CA LYS A 160 15.42 -7.09 18.48
C LYS A 160 15.18 -7.84 17.16
N ARG A 161 13.92 -8.01 16.80
CA ARG A 161 13.51 -8.64 15.53
C ARG A 161 13.56 -7.66 14.35
N ILE A 162 13.41 -6.36 14.64
CA ILE A 162 13.62 -5.26 13.68
C ILE A 162 14.48 -4.17 14.33
N PRO A 163 15.15 -3.32 13.54
CA PRO A 163 15.85 -2.16 14.08
C PRO A 163 14.86 -1.13 14.65
N PRO A 164 15.33 -0.15 15.44
CA PRO A 164 14.51 0.97 15.92
C PRO A 164 14.10 1.88 14.74
N ILE A 165 13.02 1.54 14.06
CA ILE A 165 12.52 2.31 12.90
C ILE A 165 11.59 3.44 13.33
N VAL A 166 11.62 4.55 12.60
CA VAL A 166 10.58 5.58 12.60
C VAL A 166 9.49 5.15 11.62
N LEU A 167 8.20 5.20 12.00
CA LEU A 167 7.12 5.00 11.04
C LEU A 167 6.46 6.34 10.72
N ILE A 168 6.27 6.61 9.43
CA ILE A 168 5.71 7.86 8.92
C ILE A 168 4.43 7.52 8.15
N ALA A 169 3.29 7.73 8.78
CA ALA A 169 1.98 7.43 8.22
C ALA A 169 1.39 8.70 7.58
N ILE A 170 1.08 8.63 6.30
CA ILE A 170 0.76 9.78 5.46
C ILE A 170 -0.64 9.62 4.89
N ALA A 171 -1.52 10.61 5.11
CA ALA A 171 -2.79 10.69 4.41
C ALA A 171 -2.56 11.00 2.92
N ASN A 172 -3.44 10.50 2.06
CA ASN A 172 -3.53 10.95 0.67
C ASN A 172 -4.26 12.32 0.59
N GLY A 173 -4.29 12.91 -0.61
CA GLY A 173 -4.96 14.20 -0.85
C GLY A 173 -6.48 14.12 -1.00
N GLY A 174 -7.08 12.93 -0.86
CA GLY A 174 -8.52 12.72 -0.85
C GLY A 174 -9.06 11.95 -2.05
N GLY A 175 -10.29 11.47 -1.88
CA GLY A 175 -10.98 10.62 -2.84
C GLY A 175 -10.42 9.19 -2.87
N ASP A 176 -10.71 8.47 -3.96
CA ASP A 176 -10.28 7.07 -4.08
C ASP A 176 -9.39 6.86 -5.31
N ALA A 177 -9.99 6.66 -6.48
CA ALA A 177 -9.31 6.23 -7.70
C ALA A 177 -9.23 7.36 -8.75
N GLN A 178 -9.33 7.00 -10.01
CA GLN A 178 -9.18 7.90 -11.16
C GLN A 178 -9.94 9.21 -11.00
N GLY A 179 -9.28 10.32 -11.26
CA GLY A 179 -9.83 11.67 -11.17
C GLY A 179 -9.85 12.27 -9.77
N ASN A 180 -9.41 11.55 -8.75
CA ASN A 180 -9.18 12.05 -7.40
C ASN A 180 -7.68 12.15 -7.09
N GLU A 181 -7.34 12.95 -6.08
CA GLU A 181 -5.95 13.16 -5.71
C GLU A 181 -5.25 11.88 -5.28
N ARG A 182 -5.93 11.00 -4.52
CA ARG A 182 -5.36 9.70 -4.13
C ARG A 182 -4.95 8.86 -5.34
N GLY A 183 -5.79 8.79 -6.38
CA GLY A 183 -5.45 8.06 -7.60
C GLY A 183 -4.28 8.71 -8.35
N LYS A 184 -4.25 10.05 -8.42
CA LYS A 184 -3.14 10.80 -9.03
C LYS A 184 -1.82 10.58 -8.30
N GLU A 185 -1.84 10.49 -6.95
CA GLU A 185 -0.66 10.25 -6.12
C GLU A 185 -0.16 8.82 -6.20
N TYR A 186 -1.07 7.85 -6.18
CA TYR A 186 -0.73 6.44 -5.89
C TYR A 186 -0.70 5.53 -7.12
N ASP A 187 -1.55 5.81 -8.12
CA ASP A 187 -1.74 4.88 -9.23
C ASP A 187 -0.95 5.28 -10.50
N ASN A 188 -0.33 6.46 -10.53
CA ASN A 188 0.48 6.92 -11.65
C ASN A 188 1.86 6.28 -11.67
N MET A 189 2.27 5.81 -12.84
CA MET A 189 3.49 5.04 -13.05
C MET A 189 4.71 5.94 -13.23
N ASN A 190 5.07 6.67 -12.14
CA ASN A 190 6.22 7.58 -12.13
C ASN A 190 6.81 7.73 -10.72
N GLY A 191 7.87 8.53 -10.58
CA GLY A 191 8.57 8.77 -9.31
C GLY A 191 8.09 9.99 -8.52
N ASP A 192 7.02 10.66 -8.94
CA ASP A 192 6.62 11.96 -8.40
C ASP A 192 6.23 11.89 -6.92
N TYR A 193 5.47 10.84 -6.54
CA TYR A 193 5.07 10.70 -5.15
C TYR A 193 6.27 10.40 -4.23
N ALA A 194 7.22 9.59 -4.66
CA ALA A 194 8.44 9.35 -3.91
C ALA A 194 9.30 10.63 -3.78
N THR A 195 9.35 11.43 -4.85
CA THR A 195 10.03 12.74 -4.86
C THR A 195 9.33 13.72 -3.91
N TYR A 196 8.00 13.78 -3.93
CA TYR A 196 7.22 14.57 -2.98
C TYR A 196 7.52 14.18 -1.52
N ILE A 197 7.56 12.89 -1.23
CA ILE A 197 7.92 12.42 0.11
C ILE A 197 9.34 12.88 0.49
N GLU A 198 10.33 12.66 -0.38
CA GLU A 198 11.74 13.01 -0.11
C GLU A 198 11.93 14.50 0.11
N ASP A 199 11.40 15.33 -0.80
CA ASP A 199 11.72 16.75 -0.86
C ASP A 199 10.81 17.60 0.04
N GLU A 200 9.58 17.15 0.29
CA GLU A 200 8.59 18.00 0.96
C GLU A 200 8.05 17.43 2.27
N VAL A 201 7.93 16.11 2.42
CA VAL A 201 7.40 15.50 3.66
C VAL A 201 8.50 15.22 4.67
N LEU A 202 9.57 14.50 4.27
CA LEU A 202 10.63 14.08 5.19
C LEU A 202 11.32 15.26 5.90
N PRO A 203 11.64 16.40 5.25
CA PRO A 203 12.22 17.55 5.94
C PRO A 203 11.28 18.14 7.02
N ARG A 204 9.95 18.10 6.77
CA ARG A 204 8.97 18.54 7.77
C ARG A 204 8.85 17.54 8.93
N VAL A 205 8.96 16.23 8.66
CA VAL A 205 9.02 15.20 9.70
C VAL A 205 10.25 15.41 10.58
N GLU A 206 11.43 15.55 9.99
CA GLU A 206 12.68 15.78 10.74
C GLU A 206 12.60 17.01 11.64
N LYS A 207 12.10 18.12 11.09
CA LYS A 207 11.94 19.40 11.82
C LYS A 207 10.92 19.28 12.96
N ASN A 208 9.72 18.75 12.68
CA ASN A 208 8.61 18.75 13.65
C ASN A 208 8.80 17.68 14.74
N CYS A 209 9.41 16.56 14.38
CA CYS A 209 9.55 15.41 15.27
C CYS A 209 10.94 15.30 15.92
N LYS A 210 11.90 16.14 15.54
CA LYS A 210 13.31 16.12 15.99
C LYS A 210 13.95 14.74 15.78
N VAL A 211 13.76 14.20 14.59
CA VAL A 211 14.37 12.94 14.14
C VAL A 211 15.29 13.23 12.96
N LYS A 212 16.33 12.43 12.82
CA LYS A 212 17.19 12.40 11.63
C LYS A 212 16.92 11.10 10.89
N LEU A 213 16.58 11.16 9.61
CA LEU A 213 16.20 10.02 8.81
C LEU A 213 17.36 9.59 7.91
N THR A 214 17.57 8.27 7.81
CA THR A 214 18.66 7.74 7.01
C THR A 214 18.52 8.08 5.52
N LYS A 215 19.63 8.28 4.84
CA LYS A 215 19.70 8.41 3.37
C LYS A 215 20.03 7.08 2.68
N ASP A 216 20.27 6.01 3.43
CA ASP A 216 20.51 4.67 2.90
C ASP A 216 19.21 4.05 2.40
N PRO A 217 19.05 3.73 1.09
CA PRO A 217 17.84 3.12 0.55
C PRO A 217 17.52 1.75 1.18
N GLU A 218 18.52 1.01 1.69
CA GLU A 218 18.31 -0.21 2.48
C GLU A 218 17.65 0.06 3.84
N GLY A 219 17.77 1.25 4.38
CA GLY A 219 17.13 1.69 5.61
C GLY A 219 15.76 2.34 5.40
N ARG A 220 15.17 2.21 4.21
CA ARG A 220 13.90 2.85 3.85
C ARG A 220 12.90 1.84 3.29
N ALA A 221 11.72 1.81 3.89
CA ALA A 221 10.62 0.96 3.47
C ALA A 221 9.39 1.79 3.09
N ALA A 222 8.59 1.28 2.16
CA ALA A 222 7.25 1.78 1.85
C ALA A 222 6.21 0.67 2.04
N MET A 223 5.07 1.03 2.62
CA MET A 223 3.99 0.09 2.92
C MET A 223 2.63 0.68 2.58
N GLY A 224 1.75 -0.14 2.04
CA GLY A 224 0.37 0.27 1.86
C GLY A 224 -0.59 -0.86 1.52
N ASN A 225 -1.86 -0.47 1.42
CA ASN A 225 -2.94 -1.35 1.04
C ASN A 225 -3.64 -0.81 -0.21
N SER A 226 -4.17 -1.68 -1.06
CA SER A 226 -4.86 -1.26 -2.29
C SER A 226 -3.96 -0.38 -3.19
N SER A 227 -4.42 0.78 -3.64
CA SER A 227 -3.57 1.75 -4.36
C SER A 227 -2.34 2.16 -3.54
N GLY A 228 -2.44 2.26 -2.20
CA GLY A 228 -1.26 2.47 -1.35
C GLY A 228 -0.24 1.33 -1.44
N GLY A 229 -0.71 0.09 -1.68
CA GLY A 229 0.17 -1.08 -1.88
C GLY A 229 0.91 -1.03 -3.22
N SER A 230 0.24 -0.71 -4.33
CA SER A 230 0.92 -0.47 -5.61
C SER A 230 1.83 0.75 -5.55
N CYS A 231 1.41 1.83 -4.88
CA CYS A 231 2.23 3.02 -4.65
C CYS A 231 3.56 2.68 -3.96
N ALA A 232 3.55 1.81 -2.95
CA ALA A 232 4.79 1.38 -2.27
C ALA A 232 5.78 0.75 -3.25
N LEU A 233 5.31 -0.08 -4.21
CA LEU A 233 6.19 -0.61 -5.26
C LEU A 233 6.54 0.45 -6.31
N ILE A 234 5.60 1.30 -6.73
CA ILE A 234 5.85 2.40 -7.67
C ILE A 234 6.98 3.31 -7.15
N MET A 235 6.92 3.69 -5.88
CA MET A 235 8.00 4.45 -5.24
C MET A 235 9.36 3.75 -5.35
N ALA A 236 9.42 2.48 -4.95
CA ALA A 236 10.67 1.70 -5.00
C ALA A 236 11.12 1.42 -6.43
N TRP A 237 10.22 1.27 -7.39
CA TRP A 237 10.54 0.99 -8.79
C TRP A 237 11.15 2.19 -9.50
N PHE A 238 10.49 3.34 -9.41
CA PHE A 238 10.90 4.56 -10.12
C PHE A 238 11.95 5.37 -9.36
N ARG A 239 12.04 5.17 -8.04
CA ARG A 239 13.04 5.79 -7.18
C ARG A 239 13.75 4.73 -6.32
N ASN A 240 14.36 3.74 -7.00
CA ASN A 240 15.18 2.73 -6.31
C ASN A 240 16.49 3.28 -5.75
N ASP A 241 16.82 4.52 -6.03
CA ASP A 241 17.82 5.30 -5.30
C ASP A 241 17.37 5.68 -3.89
N LEU A 242 16.07 5.64 -3.59
CA LEU A 242 15.48 6.03 -2.31
C LEU A 242 14.93 4.86 -1.50
N TYR A 243 14.29 3.85 -2.12
CA TYR A 243 13.56 2.79 -1.41
C TYR A 243 13.88 1.41 -1.96
N HIS A 244 14.25 0.47 -1.04
CA HIS A 244 14.52 -0.92 -1.42
C HIS A 244 13.56 -1.92 -0.77
N ARG A 245 12.71 -1.52 0.18
CA ARG A 245 11.85 -2.42 0.96
C ARG A 245 10.39 -2.08 0.78
N VAL A 246 9.60 -3.08 0.39
CA VAL A 246 8.19 -2.91 0.03
C VAL A 246 7.31 -3.91 0.78
N LEU A 247 6.22 -3.43 1.37
CA LEU A 247 5.15 -4.26 1.92
C LEU A 247 3.83 -3.84 1.29
N THR A 248 3.20 -4.75 0.56
CA THR A 248 1.93 -4.50 -0.11
C THR A 248 0.87 -5.50 0.33
N THR A 249 -0.32 -4.97 0.61
CA THR A 249 -1.50 -5.77 0.96
C THR A 249 -2.61 -5.44 -0.03
N SER A 250 -3.19 -6.45 -0.67
CA SER A 250 -4.20 -6.24 -1.74
C SER A 250 -3.76 -5.20 -2.77
N GLY A 251 -2.49 -5.24 -3.17
CA GLY A 251 -1.89 -4.21 -4.02
C GLY A 251 -2.64 -4.05 -5.34
N THR A 252 -2.93 -2.81 -5.72
CA THR A 252 -3.63 -2.44 -6.96
C THR A 252 -2.67 -2.59 -8.15
N PHE A 253 -2.24 -3.84 -8.44
CA PHE A 253 -1.44 -4.17 -9.62
C PHE A 253 -2.30 -4.36 -10.88
N VAL A 254 -3.44 -3.67 -10.90
CA VAL A 254 -4.41 -3.58 -11.99
C VAL A 254 -4.22 -2.27 -12.75
N ASN A 255 -4.90 -2.11 -13.90
CA ASN A 255 -4.88 -0.86 -14.64
C ASN A 255 -5.80 0.18 -13.98
N GLN A 256 -5.23 1.13 -13.23
CA GLN A 256 -5.99 2.19 -12.55
C GLN A 256 -5.37 3.58 -12.72
N ALA A 257 -4.26 3.70 -13.45
CA ALA A 257 -3.60 4.98 -13.69
C ALA A 257 -4.51 5.99 -14.43
N TRP A 258 -4.46 7.24 -13.99
CA TRP A 258 -5.18 8.34 -14.64
C TRP A 258 -4.47 9.69 -14.34
N PRO A 259 -4.31 10.59 -15.32
CA PRO A 259 -4.70 10.43 -16.74
C PRO A 259 -3.94 9.33 -17.47
N PHE A 260 -4.45 8.90 -18.64
CA PHE A 260 -3.79 7.89 -19.45
C PHE A 260 -2.38 8.32 -19.85
N ASP A 261 -1.41 7.46 -19.61
CA ASP A 261 -0.03 7.64 -20.02
C ASP A 261 0.33 6.61 -21.12
N PRO A 262 0.60 7.05 -22.36
CA PRO A 262 0.97 6.14 -23.44
C PRO A 262 2.29 5.40 -23.21
N LYS A 263 3.15 5.87 -22.31
CA LYS A 263 4.38 5.19 -21.90
C LYS A 263 4.09 3.97 -21.01
N TYR A 264 3.04 4.04 -20.20
CA TYR A 264 2.59 2.98 -19.31
C TYR A 264 1.09 2.72 -19.48
N PRO A 265 0.69 2.22 -20.69
CA PRO A 265 -0.71 2.18 -21.10
C PRO A 265 -1.57 1.23 -20.26
N ASP A 266 -0.95 0.32 -19.53
CA ASP A 266 -1.60 -0.68 -18.67
C ASP A 266 -1.48 -0.35 -17.18
N GLY A 267 -1.03 0.87 -16.84
CA GLY A 267 -0.84 1.27 -15.45
C GLY A 267 0.00 0.25 -14.67
N ALA A 268 -0.39 -0.04 -13.43
CA ALA A 268 0.33 -0.99 -12.57
C ALA A 268 0.20 -2.46 -13.02
N TRP A 269 -0.76 -2.81 -13.91
CA TRP A 269 -0.79 -4.11 -14.57
C TRP A 269 0.48 -4.37 -15.38
N GLY A 270 1.09 -3.32 -15.92
CA GLY A 270 2.37 -3.38 -16.63
C GLY A 270 3.53 -3.92 -15.79
N PHE A 271 3.47 -3.89 -14.47
CA PHE A 271 4.55 -4.48 -13.63
C PHE A 271 4.78 -5.94 -13.95
N HIS A 272 3.73 -6.75 -14.02
CA HIS A 272 3.87 -8.18 -14.25
C HIS A 272 3.86 -8.58 -15.73
N GLU A 273 3.38 -7.72 -16.63
CA GLU A 273 3.40 -8.02 -18.07
C GLU A 273 4.68 -7.58 -18.76
N THR A 274 5.20 -6.42 -18.40
CA THR A 274 6.27 -5.79 -19.16
C THR A 274 7.46 -5.34 -18.32
N LEU A 275 7.24 -4.63 -17.21
CA LEU A 275 8.34 -3.96 -16.51
C LEU A 275 9.28 -4.96 -15.81
N ILE A 276 8.73 -5.81 -14.93
CA ILE A 276 9.57 -6.81 -14.24
C ILE A 276 10.20 -7.80 -15.20
N PRO A 277 9.48 -8.37 -16.20
CA PRO A 277 10.09 -9.26 -17.18
C PRO A 277 11.23 -8.63 -17.97
N ASN A 278 11.06 -7.40 -18.46
CA ASN A 278 11.94 -6.81 -19.49
C ASN A 278 13.04 -5.92 -18.92
N GLU A 279 12.83 -5.28 -17.76
CA GLU A 279 13.85 -4.41 -17.17
C GLU A 279 14.87 -5.19 -16.33
N PRO A 280 16.09 -4.66 -16.12
CA PRO A 280 17.05 -5.22 -15.18
C PRO A 280 16.44 -5.35 -13.78
N LYS A 281 16.81 -6.42 -13.05
CA LYS A 281 16.40 -6.60 -11.67
C LYS A 281 16.86 -5.40 -10.83
N LYS A 282 15.91 -4.79 -10.10
CA LYS A 282 16.19 -3.70 -9.15
C LYS A 282 16.46 -4.25 -7.75
N PRO A 283 17.17 -3.54 -6.88
CA PRO A 283 17.50 -3.98 -5.52
C PRO A 283 16.27 -3.82 -4.59
N ILE A 284 15.19 -4.50 -4.91
CA ILE A 284 13.91 -4.41 -4.17
C ILE A 284 13.62 -5.75 -3.50
N ARG A 285 13.29 -5.69 -2.20
CA ARG A 285 12.68 -6.77 -1.42
C ARG A 285 11.20 -6.49 -1.26
N ILE A 286 10.32 -7.43 -1.57
CA ILE A 286 8.88 -7.19 -1.59
C ILE A 286 8.07 -8.29 -0.89
N PHE A 287 7.25 -7.90 0.11
CA PHE A 287 6.21 -8.74 0.68
C PHE A 287 4.87 -8.41 0.03
N ILE A 288 4.14 -9.42 -0.44
CA ILE A 288 2.85 -9.27 -1.10
C ILE A 288 1.82 -10.15 -0.40
N SER A 289 0.64 -9.60 -0.10
CA SER A 289 -0.51 -10.38 0.33
C SER A 289 -1.77 -10.00 -0.42
N VAL A 290 -2.67 -10.97 -0.65
CA VAL A 290 -3.98 -10.77 -1.27
C VAL A 290 -4.99 -11.78 -0.73
N GLY A 291 -6.25 -11.38 -0.62
CA GLY A 291 -7.35 -12.28 -0.23
C GLY A 291 -7.91 -13.05 -1.43
N ASP A 292 -8.48 -14.23 -1.19
CA ASP A 292 -9.15 -15.03 -2.23
C ASP A 292 -10.49 -14.44 -2.69
N ASN A 293 -11.06 -13.55 -1.88
CA ASN A 293 -12.27 -12.77 -2.18
C ASN A 293 -11.95 -11.29 -2.42
N ASP A 294 -10.78 -11.00 -2.98
CA ASP A 294 -10.41 -9.63 -3.32
C ASP A 294 -11.21 -9.08 -4.50
N LEU A 295 -11.03 -7.81 -4.84
CA LEU A 295 -11.85 -7.12 -5.82
C LEU A 295 -11.74 -7.71 -7.22
N LEU A 296 -12.89 -7.75 -7.89
CA LEU A 296 -13.01 -8.00 -9.30
C LEU A 296 -13.95 -6.94 -9.88
N ASN A 297 -13.40 -6.01 -10.66
CA ASN A 297 -14.13 -4.90 -11.25
C ASN A 297 -14.06 -4.94 -12.80
N PRO A 298 -14.63 -5.97 -13.47
CA PRO A 298 -14.45 -6.18 -14.92
C PRO A 298 -15.04 -5.05 -15.77
N ASN A 299 -15.94 -4.25 -15.20
CA ASN A 299 -16.64 -3.17 -15.90
C ASN A 299 -16.08 -1.77 -15.61
N ALA A 300 -15.04 -1.65 -14.79
CA ALA A 300 -14.45 -0.34 -14.48
C ALA A 300 -13.84 0.29 -15.75
N MET A 301 -13.10 -0.51 -16.50
CA MET A 301 -12.68 -0.27 -17.89
C MET A 301 -12.96 -1.54 -18.71
N ARG A 302 -12.74 -1.52 -20.01
CA ARG A 302 -13.05 -2.66 -20.89
C ARG A 302 -11.80 -3.42 -21.33
N ASP A 303 -10.78 -3.42 -20.49
CA ASP A 303 -9.45 -3.97 -20.77
C ASP A 303 -9.17 -5.33 -20.13
N ASN A 304 -10.07 -5.83 -19.27
CA ASN A 304 -9.93 -7.06 -18.50
C ASN A 304 -8.72 -7.07 -17.52
N MET A 305 -8.25 -5.90 -17.11
CA MET A 305 -7.08 -5.74 -16.22
C MET A 305 -7.47 -5.31 -14.80
N HIS A 306 -8.64 -5.77 -14.29
CA HIS A 306 -9.21 -5.34 -13.01
C HIS A 306 -9.59 -6.50 -12.07
N ASP A 307 -8.76 -7.55 -12.07
CA ASP A 307 -8.82 -8.65 -11.14
C ASP A 307 -7.61 -8.58 -10.18
N TRP A 308 -7.86 -8.19 -8.93
CA TRP A 308 -6.78 -8.05 -7.93
C TRP A 308 -6.11 -9.37 -7.58
N VAL A 309 -6.89 -10.47 -7.53
CA VAL A 309 -6.32 -11.80 -7.26
C VAL A 309 -5.40 -12.22 -8.38
N GLU A 310 -5.86 -12.14 -9.63
CA GLU A 310 -5.04 -12.46 -10.80
C GLU A 310 -3.79 -11.60 -10.89
N ALA A 311 -3.92 -10.29 -10.70
CA ALA A 311 -2.79 -9.36 -10.74
C ALA A 311 -1.71 -9.72 -9.72
N ASN A 312 -2.10 -10.01 -8.47
CA ASN A 312 -1.16 -10.38 -7.41
C ASN A 312 -0.57 -11.79 -7.63
N HIS A 313 -1.32 -12.75 -8.18
CA HIS A 313 -0.77 -14.05 -8.63
C HIS A 313 0.29 -13.87 -9.72
N ARG A 314 0.03 -13.03 -10.72
CA ARG A 314 0.98 -12.71 -11.80
C ARG A 314 2.23 -12.03 -11.25
N MET A 315 2.07 -11.08 -10.29
CA MET A 315 3.21 -10.48 -9.60
C MET A 315 4.10 -11.52 -8.95
N ALA A 316 3.54 -12.45 -8.17
CA ALA A 316 4.32 -13.52 -7.53
C ALA A 316 5.10 -14.37 -8.55
N LYS A 317 4.48 -14.72 -9.69
CA LYS A 317 5.12 -15.50 -10.77
C LYS A 317 6.32 -14.76 -11.38
N VAL A 318 6.16 -13.50 -11.74
CA VAL A 318 7.26 -12.75 -12.40
C VAL A 318 8.38 -12.40 -11.43
N LEU A 319 8.08 -12.12 -10.16
CA LEU A 319 9.09 -11.90 -9.13
C LEU A 319 9.94 -13.16 -8.91
N LYS A 320 9.29 -14.33 -8.84
CA LYS A 320 10.00 -15.63 -8.76
C LYS A 320 10.88 -15.85 -9.99
N ALA A 321 10.33 -15.70 -11.18
CA ALA A 321 11.04 -15.91 -12.44
C ALA A 321 12.26 -14.97 -12.59
N LYS A 322 12.14 -13.71 -12.11
CA LYS A 322 13.21 -12.70 -12.16
C LYS A 322 14.20 -12.84 -10.99
N GLY A 323 13.94 -13.72 -10.02
CA GLY A 323 14.81 -13.97 -8.88
C GLY A 323 14.83 -12.84 -7.84
N TYR A 324 13.71 -12.12 -7.65
CA TYR A 324 13.58 -11.13 -6.58
C TYR A 324 13.57 -11.79 -5.21
N GLU A 325 13.96 -11.06 -4.18
CA GLU A 325 13.63 -11.40 -2.80
C GLU A 325 12.18 -11.03 -2.54
N TYR A 326 11.31 -12.05 -2.36
CA TYR A 326 9.90 -11.83 -2.15
C TYR A 326 9.27 -12.88 -1.26
N GLN A 327 8.21 -12.52 -0.57
CA GLN A 327 7.21 -13.46 -0.03
C GLN A 327 5.84 -13.11 -0.58
N TYR A 328 5.12 -14.11 -1.04
CA TYR A 328 3.73 -13.98 -1.44
C TYR A 328 2.83 -14.78 -0.52
N LEU A 329 1.80 -14.12 0.02
CA LEU A 329 0.85 -14.70 0.97
C LEU A 329 -0.58 -14.61 0.44
N PHE A 330 -1.14 -15.75 0.06
CA PHE A 330 -2.53 -15.87 -0.34
C PHE A 330 -3.40 -16.19 0.87
N CYS A 331 -4.41 -15.37 1.14
CA CYS A 331 -5.21 -15.41 2.34
C CYS A 331 -6.61 -15.95 2.04
N ARG A 332 -6.96 -17.14 2.57
CA ARG A 332 -8.27 -17.76 2.36
C ARG A 332 -9.36 -17.06 3.13
N ASN A 333 -10.57 -16.99 2.55
CA ASN A 333 -11.73 -16.32 3.14
C ASN A 333 -11.43 -14.89 3.60
N ALA A 334 -10.62 -14.19 2.83
CA ALA A 334 -10.22 -12.82 3.06
C ALA A 334 -10.59 -11.96 1.84
N GLY A 335 -11.23 -10.84 2.09
CA GLY A 335 -11.58 -9.86 1.08
C GLY A 335 -10.48 -8.82 0.86
N HIS A 336 -10.86 -7.72 0.23
CA HIS A 336 -9.97 -6.57 0.01
C HIS A 336 -9.41 -6.06 1.34
N SER A 337 -8.12 -5.76 1.38
CA SER A 337 -7.37 -5.38 2.59
C SER A 337 -7.07 -6.54 3.56
N VAL A 338 -7.39 -7.78 3.18
CA VAL A 338 -7.13 -9.03 3.92
C VAL A 338 -7.49 -9.05 5.41
N GLY A 339 -8.24 -8.08 5.90
CA GLY A 339 -8.93 -8.00 7.20
C GLY A 339 -8.30 -8.83 8.35
N ASN A 340 -8.95 -9.93 8.73
CA ASN A 340 -8.52 -10.79 9.83
C ASN A 340 -7.17 -11.51 9.57
N ALA A 341 -6.81 -11.75 8.32
CA ALA A 341 -5.51 -12.33 7.98
C ALA A 341 -4.35 -11.40 8.40
N GLN A 342 -4.53 -10.09 8.21
CA GLN A 342 -3.54 -9.09 8.63
C GLN A 342 -3.29 -9.11 10.14
N ALA A 343 -4.29 -9.48 10.94
CA ALA A 343 -4.11 -9.64 12.37
C ALA A 343 -3.07 -10.71 12.72
N GLN A 344 -2.95 -11.75 11.88
CA GLN A 344 -1.94 -12.80 12.05
C GLN A 344 -0.60 -12.40 11.45
N PHE A 345 -0.55 -12.01 10.19
CA PHE A 345 0.72 -11.96 9.46
C PHE A 345 1.46 -10.61 9.53
N LEU A 346 0.81 -9.49 9.88
CA LEU A 346 1.44 -8.16 9.79
C LEU A 346 2.74 -8.03 10.58
N PRO A 347 2.86 -8.49 11.85
CA PRO A 347 4.14 -8.46 12.55
C PRO A 347 5.23 -9.24 11.83
N HIS A 348 4.90 -10.43 11.31
CA HIS A 348 5.80 -11.23 10.49
C HIS A 348 6.23 -10.50 9.21
N ALA A 349 5.28 -9.89 8.49
CA ALA A 349 5.57 -9.16 7.25
C ALA A 349 6.53 -7.99 7.49
N ILE A 350 6.31 -7.24 8.58
CA ILE A 350 7.20 -6.15 8.98
C ILE A 350 8.60 -6.70 9.30
N GLU A 351 8.70 -7.76 10.08
CA GLU A 351 9.99 -8.41 10.41
C GLU A 351 10.69 -8.91 9.15
N TRP A 352 9.97 -9.56 8.25
CA TRP A 352 10.53 -10.07 7.00
C TRP A 352 11.06 -8.95 6.10
N VAL A 353 10.35 -7.83 6.01
CA VAL A 353 10.77 -6.66 5.22
C VAL A 353 12.07 -6.08 5.78
N TRP A 354 12.25 -6.05 7.10
CA TRP A 354 13.44 -5.52 7.75
C TRP A 354 14.58 -6.53 7.92
N LYS A 355 14.35 -7.80 7.58
CA LYS A 355 15.38 -8.83 7.68
C LYS A 355 16.64 -8.44 6.88
N GLY A 356 17.80 -8.64 7.50
CA GLY A 356 19.11 -8.40 6.88
C GLY A 356 19.53 -6.93 6.83
N TYR A 357 18.70 -5.98 7.29
CA TYR A 357 19.15 -4.61 7.44
C TYR A 357 19.90 -4.43 8.77
N THR A 358 21.08 -3.86 8.68
CA THR A 358 21.86 -3.41 9.83
C THR A 358 22.16 -1.93 9.63
N PRO A 359 21.75 -1.03 10.56
CA PRO A 359 22.13 0.38 10.48
C PRO A 359 23.64 0.51 10.34
N LYS A 360 24.09 1.39 9.46
CA LYS A 360 25.53 1.72 9.36
C LYS A 360 25.95 2.29 10.72
N ALA A 361 27.02 1.72 11.28
CA ALA A 361 27.62 2.31 12.48
C ALA A 361 28.03 3.75 12.15
N GLU A 362 27.70 4.69 13.04
CA GLU A 362 28.21 6.05 12.95
C GLU A 362 29.75 6.00 12.96
N LYS A 363 30.36 6.59 11.92
CA LYS A 363 31.82 6.74 11.84
C LYS A 363 32.28 7.89 12.72
#